data_5381c88d51888912fbf788a988197aa3
#
_entry.id   5381c88d51888912fbf788a988197aa3
#
_cell.length_a   1.000
_cell.length_b   1.000
_cell.length_c   1.000
_cell.angle_alpha   90.00
_cell.angle_beta   90.00
_cell.angle_gamma   90.00
#
_symmetry.space_group_name_H-M   'P 1'
#
loop_
_entity.id
_entity.type
_entity.pdbx_description
1 polymer ?
#
loop_
_entity_poly.entity_id
_entity_poly.type
_entity_poly.pdbx_seq_one_letter_code
_entity_poly.pdbx_strand_id
1 'polypeptide(L)'
;MEQISFRRNEVIFRQGDPADCMYAVRSGAVAVVLDYGGPDETKLTELRAGQYLGEMGLLDSAPRSAAAVSLSDDTVLERIAESDFQAFFDENPELLLSMLQQMSSRLRRITRDYAGACRTVADVVEAEKAGQDFSAALRHRIAKTLAGYESAAPADGADE
;
A
#
# COMPACT_ATOMS: atom_id res chain seq x y z
N MET A 1 -21.35 9.15 9.53
CA MET A 1 -20.10 8.96 8.73
C MET A 1 -20.32 9.59 7.38
N GLU A 2 -19.33 10.31 6.87
CA GLU A 2 -19.41 11.10 5.64
C GLU A 2 -18.85 10.30 4.46
N GLN A 3 -19.55 10.27 3.32
CA GLN A 3 -19.03 9.70 2.08
C GLN A 3 -18.46 10.82 1.21
N ILE A 4 -17.24 10.61 0.71
CA ILE A 4 -16.51 11.56 -0.11
C ILE A 4 -16.13 10.87 -1.41
N SER A 5 -16.41 11.53 -2.54
CA SER A 5 -16.08 11.02 -3.88
C SER A 5 -14.79 11.66 -4.38
N PHE A 6 -13.97 10.88 -5.04
CA PHE A 6 -12.70 11.30 -5.63
C PHE A 6 -12.63 10.88 -7.10
N ARG A 7 -12.04 11.76 -7.92
CA ARG A 7 -11.73 11.47 -9.32
C ARG A 7 -10.38 10.78 -9.43
N ARG A 8 -10.13 10.18 -10.58
CA ARG A 8 -8.81 9.58 -10.90
C ARG A 8 -7.69 10.60 -10.70
N ASN A 9 -6.59 10.14 -10.07
CA ASN A 9 -5.39 10.93 -9.72
C ASN A 9 -5.62 12.03 -8.67
N GLU A 10 -6.78 12.08 -8.03
CA GLU A 10 -7.02 13.00 -6.93
C GLU A 10 -6.36 12.47 -5.65
N VAL A 11 -5.64 13.36 -4.96
CA VAL A 11 -4.94 13.02 -3.70
C VAL A 11 -5.93 13.07 -2.55
N ILE A 12 -6.07 11.97 -1.83
CA ILE A 12 -6.94 11.83 -0.67
C ILE A 12 -6.25 12.43 0.56
N PHE A 13 -4.99 12.09 0.77
CA PHE A 13 -4.09 12.68 1.76
C PHE A 13 -2.64 12.46 1.32
N ARG A 14 -1.72 13.26 1.87
CA ARG A 14 -0.28 13.19 1.59
C ARG A 14 0.47 12.49 2.71
N GLN A 15 1.62 11.93 2.39
CA GLN A 15 2.60 11.47 3.37
C GLN A 15 3.02 12.65 4.27
N GLY A 16 3.05 12.41 5.58
CA GLY A 16 3.37 13.43 6.58
C GLY A 16 2.19 14.30 7.05
N ASP A 17 1.02 14.22 6.40
CA ASP A 17 -0.17 14.93 6.87
C ASP A 17 -0.60 14.43 8.26
N PRO A 18 -1.25 15.27 9.08
CA PRO A 18 -1.90 14.83 10.31
C PRO A 18 -2.93 13.73 10.04
N ALA A 19 -3.01 12.74 10.94
CA ALA A 19 -3.95 11.63 10.82
C ALA A 19 -5.11 11.82 11.80
N ASP A 20 -6.17 12.48 11.37
CA ASP A 20 -7.40 12.76 12.13
C ASP A 20 -8.58 11.85 11.80
N CYS A 21 -8.41 10.97 10.84
CA CYS A 21 -9.44 10.03 10.36
C CYS A 21 -8.81 8.84 9.65
N MET A 22 -9.61 7.80 9.46
CA MET A 22 -9.35 6.74 8.49
C MET A 22 -10.47 6.70 7.44
N TYR A 23 -10.28 5.89 6.42
CA TYR A 23 -11.26 5.72 5.34
C TYR A 23 -11.55 4.25 5.08
N ALA A 24 -12.82 3.93 4.83
CA ALA A 24 -13.26 2.66 4.24
C ALA A 24 -13.53 2.88 2.74
N VAL A 25 -12.95 2.06 1.88
CA VAL A 25 -13.23 2.11 0.43
C VAL A 25 -14.60 1.49 0.17
N ARG A 26 -15.54 2.28 -0.35
CA ARG A 26 -16.89 1.82 -0.70
C ARG A 26 -17.01 1.43 -2.16
N SER A 27 -16.33 2.15 -3.05
CA SER A 27 -16.19 1.80 -4.47
C SER A 27 -14.88 2.32 -5.04
N GLY A 28 -14.54 1.90 -6.25
CA GLY A 28 -13.32 2.30 -6.94
C GLY A 28 -12.04 1.67 -6.37
N ALA A 29 -10.92 2.35 -6.57
CA ALA A 29 -9.60 1.89 -6.17
C ALA A 29 -8.70 3.05 -5.71
N VAL A 30 -7.82 2.78 -4.75
CA VAL A 30 -6.87 3.75 -4.16
C VAL A 30 -5.46 3.17 -4.17
N ALA A 31 -4.50 3.92 -4.71
CA ALA A 31 -3.07 3.62 -4.54
C ALA A 31 -2.55 4.21 -3.24
N VAL A 32 -1.74 3.43 -2.52
CA VAL A 32 -0.91 3.91 -1.41
C VAL A 32 0.52 4.03 -1.93
N VAL A 33 1.08 5.24 -1.83
CA VAL A 33 2.32 5.60 -2.54
C VAL A 33 3.27 6.32 -1.58
N LEU A 34 4.53 5.86 -1.52
CA LEU A 34 5.63 6.61 -0.88
C LEU A 34 6.16 7.65 -1.85
N ASP A 35 6.58 8.80 -1.31
CA ASP A 35 7.25 9.88 -2.01
C ASP A 35 6.51 10.34 -3.28
N TYR A 36 5.18 10.37 -3.20
CA TYR A 36 4.28 10.68 -4.31
C TYR A 36 4.61 12.02 -4.98
N GLY A 37 4.83 11.97 -6.29
CA GLY A 37 5.27 13.10 -7.11
C GLY A 37 6.77 13.38 -7.05
N GLY A 38 7.54 12.58 -6.34
CA GLY A 38 9.00 12.66 -6.24
C GLY A 38 9.73 11.67 -7.18
N PRO A 39 11.07 11.79 -7.25
CA PRO A 39 11.90 10.90 -8.08
C PRO A 39 11.92 9.45 -7.59
N ASP A 40 11.65 9.23 -6.29
CA ASP A 40 11.67 7.91 -5.65
C ASP A 40 10.24 7.38 -5.40
N GLU A 41 9.26 7.89 -6.15
CA GLU A 41 7.87 7.47 -6.04
C GLU A 41 7.73 5.95 -6.12
N THR A 42 7.13 5.36 -5.09
CA THR A 42 6.96 3.91 -5.00
C THR A 42 5.54 3.55 -4.59
N LYS A 43 4.80 2.88 -5.47
CA LYS A 43 3.48 2.33 -5.15
C LYS A 43 3.63 1.13 -4.21
N LEU A 44 3.12 1.25 -2.98
CA LEU A 44 3.18 0.19 -1.97
C LEU A 44 2.08 -0.85 -2.15
N THR A 45 0.86 -0.40 -2.44
CA THR A 45 -0.31 -1.27 -2.57
C THR A 45 -1.44 -0.57 -3.29
N GLU A 46 -2.41 -1.35 -3.71
CA GLU A 46 -3.70 -0.89 -4.20
C GLU A 46 -4.81 -1.42 -3.30
N LEU A 47 -5.77 -0.57 -2.98
CA LEU A 47 -6.89 -0.87 -2.10
C LEU A 47 -8.19 -0.73 -2.89
N ARG A 48 -9.11 -1.66 -2.63
CA ARG A 48 -10.42 -1.74 -3.29
C ARG A 48 -11.56 -1.77 -2.27
N ALA A 49 -12.79 -1.81 -2.73
CA ALA A 49 -13.97 -1.87 -1.89
C ALA A 49 -13.84 -2.92 -0.76
N GLY A 50 -14.26 -2.57 0.45
CA GLY A 50 -14.14 -3.38 1.66
C GLY A 50 -12.78 -3.28 2.36
N GLN A 51 -11.84 -2.47 1.86
CA GLN A 51 -10.54 -2.27 2.50
C GLN A 51 -10.44 -0.89 3.16
N TYR A 52 -9.51 -0.77 4.10
CA TYR A 52 -9.29 0.42 4.90
C TYR A 52 -7.94 1.05 4.62
N LEU A 53 -7.84 2.38 4.77
CA LEU A 53 -6.62 3.16 4.67
C LEU A 53 -6.57 4.29 5.68
N GLY A 54 -5.35 4.68 6.06
CA GLY A 54 -5.10 5.77 7.00
C GLY A 54 -5.31 5.38 8.46
N GLU A 55 -5.59 4.12 8.75
CA GLU A 55 -5.78 3.54 10.07
C GLU A 55 -4.53 3.64 10.95
N MET A 56 -3.34 3.54 10.35
CA MET A 56 -2.06 3.49 11.07
C MET A 56 -1.87 4.73 11.93
N GLY A 57 -2.05 5.91 11.34
CA GLY A 57 -1.86 7.16 12.07
C GLY A 57 -2.83 7.39 13.23
N LEU A 58 -4.04 6.77 13.18
CA LEU A 58 -4.96 6.78 14.32
C LEU A 58 -4.54 5.80 15.42
N LEU A 59 -3.95 4.67 15.04
CA LEU A 59 -3.55 3.62 15.99
C LEU A 59 -2.29 3.98 16.77
N ASP A 60 -1.33 4.67 16.14
CA ASP A 60 -0.02 5.00 16.72
C ASP A 60 0.19 6.50 16.96
N SER A 61 -0.83 7.33 16.68
CA SER A 61 -0.77 8.80 16.81
C SER A 61 0.37 9.42 15.99
N ALA A 62 0.71 8.80 14.84
CA ALA A 62 1.76 9.25 13.95
C ALA A 62 1.17 9.95 12.70
N PRO A 63 1.94 10.78 11.99
CA PRO A 63 1.54 11.32 10.70
C PRO A 63 1.30 10.21 9.66
N ARG A 64 0.59 10.53 8.55
CA ARG A 64 0.35 9.62 7.42
C ARG A 64 1.67 9.02 6.94
N SER A 65 1.79 7.70 6.96
CA SER A 65 3.02 6.97 6.57
C SER A 65 3.30 6.98 5.07
N ALA A 66 2.27 7.25 4.25
CA ALA A 66 2.35 7.32 2.79
C ALA A 66 1.23 8.23 2.27
N ALA A 67 1.28 8.60 1.00
CA ALA A 67 0.18 9.26 0.30
C ALA A 67 -0.87 8.25 -0.15
N ALA A 68 -2.13 8.70 -0.27
CA ALA A 68 -3.22 7.95 -0.87
C ALA A 68 -3.77 8.72 -2.07
N VAL A 69 -3.91 8.03 -3.21
CA VAL A 69 -4.33 8.63 -4.49
C VAL A 69 -5.40 7.76 -5.13
N SER A 70 -6.49 8.38 -5.58
CA SER A 70 -7.55 7.68 -6.30
C SER A 70 -7.07 7.16 -7.65
N LEU A 71 -7.43 5.92 -7.99
CA LEU A 71 -7.10 5.28 -9.27
C LEU A 71 -8.27 5.28 -10.27
N SER A 72 -9.48 5.63 -9.83
CA SER A 72 -10.68 5.62 -10.68
C SER A 72 -11.56 6.85 -10.43
N ASP A 73 -12.41 7.18 -11.40
CA ASP A 73 -13.32 8.34 -11.33
C ASP A 73 -14.54 8.10 -10.43
N ASP A 74 -14.78 6.86 -10.02
CA ASP A 74 -15.88 6.39 -9.18
C ASP A 74 -15.43 6.00 -7.76
N THR A 75 -14.28 6.47 -7.33
CA THR A 75 -13.79 6.19 -5.98
C THR A 75 -14.64 6.90 -4.95
N VAL A 76 -15.29 6.12 -4.09
CA VAL A 76 -16.06 6.62 -2.95
C VAL A 76 -15.46 6.07 -1.66
N LEU A 77 -15.10 6.98 -0.78
CA LEU A 77 -14.55 6.67 0.54
C LEU A 77 -15.51 7.12 1.63
N GLU A 78 -15.67 6.30 2.64
CA GLU A 78 -16.36 6.69 3.87
C GLU A 78 -15.34 7.13 4.91
N ARG A 79 -15.44 8.39 5.34
CA ARG A 79 -14.57 8.98 6.35
C ARG A 79 -15.05 8.57 7.75
N ILE A 80 -14.14 8.04 8.55
CA ILE A 80 -14.33 7.68 9.96
C ILE A 80 -13.37 8.56 10.76
N ALA A 81 -13.91 9.54 11.49
CA ALA A 81 -13.10 10.44 12.29
C ALA A 81 -12.50 9.70 13.49
N GLU A 82 -11.41 10.25 14.03
CA GLU A 82 -10.77 9.71 15.25
C GLU A 82 -11.77 9.59 16.40
N SER A 83 -12.64 10.59 16.57
CA SER A 83 -13.71 10.59 17.60
C SER A 83 -14.70 9.45 17.45
N ASP A 84 -14.93 8.97 16.24
CA ASP A 84 -15.92 7.94 15.92
C ASP A 84 -15.31 6.54 15.85
N PHE A 85 -13.98 6.46 15.90
CA PHE A 85 -13.21 5.21 15.69
C PHE A 85 -13.67 4.09 16.64
N GLN A 86 -13.73 4.37 17.93
CA GLN A 86 -14.14 3.39 18.93
C GLN A 86 -15.59 2.92 18.70
N ALA A 87 -16.52 3.88 18.56
CA ALA A 87 -17.95 3.58 18.35
C ALA A 87 -18.17 2.80 17.04
N PHE A 88 -17.43 3.13 15.98
CA PHE A 88 -17.52 2.42 14.72
C PHE A 88 -17.22 0.92 14.83
N PHE A 89 -16.18 0.54 15.58
CA PHE A 89 -15.83 -0.86 15.78
C PHE A 89 -16.65 -1.55 16.87
N ASP A 90 -17.15 -0.81 17.86
CA ASP A 90 -18.09 -1.36 18.84
C ASP A 90 -19.42 -1.79 18.18
N GLU A 91 -19.87 -1.02 17.18
CA GLU A 91 -21.06 -1.34 16.38
C GLU A 91 -20.80 -2.41 15.31
N ASN A 92 -19.54 -2.58 14.87
CA ASN A 92 -19.16 -3.45 13.75
C ASN A 92 -17.90 -4.27 14.09
N PRO A 93 -17.92 -5.15 15.08
CA PRO A 93 -16.73 -5.85 15.56
C PRO A 93 -16.07 -6.76 14.51
N GLU A 94 -16.84 -7.27 13.55
CA GLU A 94 -16.33 -8.06 12.43
C GLU A 94 -15.42 -7.24 11.49
N LEU A 95 -15.65 -5.93 11.40
CA LEU A 95 -14.83 -5.03 10.58
C LEU A 95 -13.46 -4.82 11.21
N LEU A 96 -13.37 -4.81 12.55
CA LEU A 96 -12.09 -4.76 13.25
C LEU A 96 -11.24 -6.01 12.91
N LEU A 97 -11.84 -7.19 12.94
CA LEU A 97 -11.16 -8.42 12.56
C LEU A 97 -10.68 -8.38 11.09
N SER A 98 -11.53 -7.89 10.19
CA SER A 98 -11.18 -7.71 8.78
C SER A 98 -9.99 -6.74 8.61
N MET A 99 -9.98 -5.62 9.31
CA MET A 99 -8.88 -4.66 9.30
C MET A 99 -7.57 -5.30 9.80
N LEU A 100 -7.61 -6.03 10.92
CA LEU A 100 -6.44 -6.75 11.44
C LEU A 100 -5.91 -7.79 10.46
N GLN A 101 -6.78 -8.52 9.77
CA GLN A 101 -6.41 -9.48 8.73
C GLN A 101 -5.72 -8.78 7.54
N GLN A 102 -6.22 -7.63 7.12
CA GLN A 102 -5.60 -6.81 6.06
C GLN A 102 -4.23 -6.31 6.48
N MET A 103 -4.07 -5.78 7.70
CA MET A 103 -2.77 -5.35 8.24
C MET A 103 -1.77 -6.52 8.31
N SER A 104 -2.20 -7.69 8.79
CA SER A 104 -1.39 -8.90 8.84
C SER A 104 -0.93 -9.34 7.43
N SER A 105 -1.83 -9.30 6.45
CA SER A 105 -1.51 -9.62 5.05
C SER A 105 -0.48 -8.64 4.45
N ARG A 106 -0.67 -7.34 4.68
CA ARG A 106 0.28 -6.29 4.26
C ARG A 106 1.66 -6.49 4.89
N LEU A 107 1.72 -6.78 6.20
CA LEU A 107 2.97 -7.02 6.92
C LEU A 107 3.70 -8.24 6.34
N ARG A 108 3.01 -9.37 6.10
CA ARG A 108 3.62 -10.57 5.49
C ARG A 108 4.19 -10.28 4.10
N ARG A 109 3.51 -9.45 3.31
CA ARG A 109 4.01 -9.04 1.99
C ARG A 109 5.29 -8.22 2.14
N ILE A 110 5.28 -7.16 2.94
CA ILE A 110 6.45 -6.31 3.19
C ILE A 110 7.64 -7.13 3.70
N THR A 111 7.42 -8.03 4.66
CA THR A 111 8.46 -8.91 5.20
C THR A 111 9.08 -9.80 4.11
N ARG A 112 8.25 -10.33 3.21
CA ARG A 112 8.71 -11.17 2.09
C ARG A 112 9.54 -10.37 1.09
N ASP A 113 9.06 -9.18 0.74
CA ASP A 113 9.72 -8.28 -0.22
C ASP A 113 11.06 -7.79 0.34
N TYR A 114 11.09 -7.40 1.61
CA TYR A 114 12.33 -7.03 2.31
C TYR A 114 13.34 -8.19 2.36
N ALA A 115 12.91 -9.39 2.73
CA ALA A 115 13.76 -10.56 2.75
C ALA A 115 14.28 -10.92 1.34
N GLY A 116 13.49 -10.68 0.30
CA GLY A 116 13.90 -10.83 -1.10
C GLY A 116 14.98 -9.82 -1.48
N ALA A 117 14.78 -8.56 -1.15
CA ALA A 117 15.75 -7.50 -1.40
C ALA A 117 17.08 -7.76 -0.68
N CYS A 118 17.05 -8.14 0.60
CA CYS A 118 18.26 -8.47 1.36
C CYS A 118 19.03 -9.64 0.73
N ARG A 119 18.34 -10.68 0.27
CA ARG A 119 19.01 -11.80 -0.44
C ARG A 119 19.66 -11.33 -1.73
N THR A 120 18.96 -10.51 -2.52
CA THR A 120 19.53 -9.97 -3.76
C THR A 120 20.81 -9.18 -3.49
N VAL A 121 20.82 -8.33 -2.46
CA VAL A 121 22.02 -7.57 -2.06
C VAL A 121 23.15 -8.50 -1.61
N ALA A 122 22.85 -9.51 -0.78
CA ALA A 122 23.86 -10.46 -0.32
C ALA A 122 24.52 -11.23 -1.48
N ASP A 123 23.69 -11.71 -2.40
CA ASP A 123 24.18 -12.44 -3.59
C ASP A 123 25.06 -11.55 -4.51
N VAL A 124 24.71 -10.26 -4.57
CA VAL A 124 25.48 -9.24 -5.28
C VAL A 124 26.87 -9.08 -4.67
N VAL A 125 26.93 -8.91 -3.36
CA VAL A 125 28.19 -8.76 -2.62
C VAL A 125 29.08 -10.01 -2.74
N GLU A 126 28.50 -11.21 -2.72
CA GLU A 126 29.24 -12.46 -2.88
C GLU A 126 29.80 -12.61 -4.30
N ALA A 127 29.03 -12.27 -5.33
CA ALA A 127 29.49 -12.32 -6.73
C ALA A 127 30.66 -11.34 -6.97
N GLU A 128 30.62 -10.15 -6.38
CA GLU A 128 31.69 -9.17 -6.45
C GLU A 128 32.99 -9.70 -5.81
N LYS A 129 32.87 -10.32 -4.62
CA LYS A 129 34.02 -10.95 -3.95
C LYS A 129 34.64 -12.11 -4.72
N ALA A 130 33.82 -12.82 -5.49
CA ALA A 130 34.27 -13.95 -6.33
C ALA A 130 34.90 -13.51 -7.67
N GLY A 131 34.97 -12.20 -7.99
CA GLY A 131 35.54 -11.67 -9.25
C GLY A 131 34.74 -12.09 -10.50
N GLN A 132 33.47 -12.46 -10.35
CA GLN A 132 32.60 -12.84 -11.46
C GLN A 132 32.06 -11.59 -12.16
N ASP A 133 31.74 -11.71 -13.48
CA ASP A 133 31.14 -10.62 -14.24
C ASP A 133 29.76 -10.28 -13.68
N PHE A 134 29.78 -9.32 -12.79
CA PHE A 134 28.69 -8.83 -11.97
C PHE A 134 27.54 -8.26 -12.80
N SER A 135 27.83 -7.71 -13.97
CA SER A 135 26.84 -6.93 -14.72
C SER A 135 25.69 -7.77 -15.29
N ALA A 136 25.95 -9.01 -15.69
CA ALA A 136 24.93 -9.88 -16.28
C ALA A 136 24.06 -10.57 -15.22
N ALA A 137 24.69 -11.07 -14.14
CA ALA A 137 23.96 -11.72 -13.04
C ALA A 137 23.06 -10.73 -12.27
N LEU A 138 23.54 -9.50 -12.04
CA LEU A 138 22.79 -8.43 -11.40
C LEU A 138 21.59 -7.98 -12.25
N ARG A 139 21.80 -7.72 -13.55
CA ARG A 139 20.72 -7.36 -14.47
C ARG A 139 19.64 -8.43 -14.52
N HIS A 140 20.01 -9.69 -14.60
CA HIS A 140 19.05 -10.80 -14.62
C HIS A 140 18.24 -10.89 -13.31
N ARG A 141 18.88 -10.68 -12.15
CA ARG A 141 18.21 -10.73 -10.85
C ARG A 141 17.34 -9.52 -10.57
N ILE A 142 17.81 -8.32 -10.91
CA ILE A 142 16.99 -7.10 -10.82
C ILE A 142 15.76 -7.25 -11.72
N ALA A 143 15.92 -7.70 -12.96
CA ALA A 143 14.81 -7.94 -13.88
C ALA A 143 13.82 -8.96 -13.31
N LYS A 144 14.29 -10.04 -12.69
CA LYS A 144 13.42 -11.05 -12.05
C LYS A 144 12.69 -10.51 -10.83
N THR A 145 13.33 -9.67 -10.02
CA THR A 145 12.70 -9.03 -8.85
C THR A 145 11.65 -8.03 -9.32
N LEU A 146 11.94 -7.21 -10.34
CA LEU A 146 10.99 -6.27 -10.92
C LEU A 146 9.81 -6.98 -11.59
N ALA A 147 10.03 -8.05 -12.35
CA ALA A 147 8.96 -8.86 -12.94
C ALA A 147 8.07 -9.53 -11.89
N GLY A 148 8.61 -9.87 -10.71
CA GLY A 148 7.83 -10.35 -9.57
C GLY A 148 6.94 -9.26 -8.96
N TYR A 149 7.35 -8.00 -9.03
CA TYR A 149 6.51 -6.85 -8.64
C TYR A 149 5.39 -6.57 -9.65
N GLU A 150 5.66 -6.66 -10.95
CA GLU A 150 4.67 -6.46 -12.02
C GLU A 150 3.63 -7.58 -12.06
N SER A 151 4.02 -8.83 -11.81
CA SER A 151 3.11 -9.98 -11.79
C SER A 151 2.25 -10.07 -10.51
N ALA A 152 2.60 -9.33 -9.46
CA ALA A 152 1.79 -9.22 -8.25
C ALA A 152 0.69 -8.15 -8.35
N ALA A 153 0.63 -7.39 -9.44
CA ALA A 153 -0.55 -6.59 -9.78
C ALA A 153 -1.71 -7.56 -10.09
N PRO A 154 -2.91 -7.34 -9.50
CA PRO A 154 -4.06 -8.18 -9.84
C PRO A 154 -4.30 -8.09 -11.35
N ALA A 155 -4.44 -9.23 -12.00
CA ALA A 155 -4.84 -9.30 -13.40
C ALA A 155 -6.14 -8.49 -13.56
N ASP A 156 -6.13 -7.55 -14.49
CA ASP A 156 -7.35 -6.93 -14.98
C ASP A 156 -8.33 -8.06 -15.32
N GLY A 157 -9.43 -8.10 -14.54
CA GLY A 157 -10.56 -8.92 -14.91
C GLY A 157 -11.13 -8.38 -16.22
N ALA A 158 -10.70 -8.96 -17.32
CA ALA A 158 -11.42 -8.88 -18.57
C ALA A 158 -12.66 -9.80 -18.46
N ASP A 159 -13.80 -9.24 -18.85
CA ASP A 159 -14.97 -9.89 -19.46
C ASP A 159 -15.98 -10.62 -18.52
N GLU A 160 -17.15 -10.29 -18.58
CA GLU A 160 -18.34 -10.15 -19.44
C GLU A 160 -19.57 -9.73 -18.60
#